data_6b5da4d5649cf2f0ed854b3b25f86e17
#
_entry.id   6b5da4d5649cf2f0ed854b3b25f86e17
#
_cell.length_a   1.000
_cell.length_b   1.000
_cell.length_c   1.000
_cell.angle_alpha   90.00
_cell.angle_beta   90.00
_cell.angle_gamma   90.00
#
_symmetry.space_group_name_H-M   'P 1'
#
loop_
_entity.id
_entity.type
_entity.pdbx_description
1 polymer ?
#
loop_
_entity_poly.entity_id
_entity_poly.type
_entity_poly.pdbx_seq_one_letter_code
_entity_poly.pdbx_strand_id
1 'polypeptide(L)'
;MSTITTKDRTQIYYKDWGTGTPVVFSHGWPLNADAWESQMVYLASNGYRCIAHDRRGHGRSSQPWNGNDMDTYADDLSELIEMLDLTGATLIGHSTGGGEVARYIGRHGTKRIAKAVLMGSVTPLMLKTDANPGGLPIKVFDAIRTGVAADRSQFFKDLAMPFYGANRPGAKVSQGVRDAFWFQGMQGGLKNEFDCIKAFSETDFTQDLKSFDVPTLILHGDGDQIVPIGAAALRSVKLVRNATLKIYPGAPHGLADTHKDRLNSDLLAFLTKDVRALCHRRKSTSSKARLTRGNRAT
;
A
#
# COMPACT_ATOMS: atom_id res chain seq x y z
N MET A 1 -4.39 2.22 -24.71
CA MET A 1 -4.12 2.01 -23.28
C MET A 1 -4.12 3.37 -22.61
N SER A 2 -4.70 3.49 -21.42
CA SER A 2 -4.69 4.76 -20.69
C SER A 2 -3.32 4.96 -20.04
N THR A 3 -2.65 6.07 -20.39
CA THR A 3 -1.35 6.45 -19.84
C THR A 3 -1.34 7.94 -19.53
N ILE A 4 -0.58 8.32 -18.53
CA ILE A 4 -0.12 9.70 -18.35
C ILE A 4 1.36 9.77 -18.70
N THR A 5 1.85 10.98 -19.00
CA THR A 5 3.27 11.24 -19.18
C THR A 5 3.73 12.20 -18.10
N THR A 6 4.64 11.74 -17.23
CA THR A 6 5.19 12.52 -16.14
C THR A 6 6.15 13.62 -16.63
N LYS A 7 6.53 14.55 -15.77
CA LYS A 7 7.46 15.66 -16.08
C LYS A 7 8.82 15.16 -16.60
N ASP A 8 9.27 14.00 -16.14
CA ASP A 8 10.51 13.37 -16.62
C ASP A 8 10.30 12.50 -17.88
N ARG A 9 9.09 12.58 -18.50
CA ARG A 9 8.67 11.86 -19.71
C ARG A 9 8.47 10.35 -19.51
N THR A 10 8.37 9.87 -18.30
CA THR A 10 7.99 8.48 -18.02
C THR A 10 6.50 8.31 -18.29
N GLN A 11 6.13 7.27 -19.03
CA GLN A 11 4.72 6.93 -19.25
C GLN A 11 4.27 6.00 -18.13
N ILE A 12 3.23 6.37 -17.40
CA ILE A 12 2.59 5.60 -16.36
C ILE A 12 1.25 5.08 -16.88
N TYR A 13 1.16 3.78 -17.03
CA TYR A 13 -0.09 3.10 -17.38
C TYR A 13 -1.04 3.09 -16.18
N TYR A 14 -2.34 3.21 -16.43
CA TYR A 14 -3.35 3.04 -15.41
C TYR A 14 -4.65 2.42 -15.97
N LYS A 15 -5.39 1.75 -15.07
CA LYS A 15 -6.79 1.34 -15.25
C LYS A 15 -7.68 2.37 -14.57
N ASP A 16 -8.86 2.63 -15.14
CA ASP A 16 -9.86 3.56 -14.61
C ASP A 16 -11.25 2.97 -14.83
N TRP A 17 -11.84 2.43 -13.77
CA TRP A 17 -13.09 1.70 -13.82
C TRP A 17 -14.14 2.28 -12.88
N GLY A 18 -15.40 2.31 -13.35
CA GLY A 18 -16.53 2.82 -12.56
C GLY A 18 -16.60 4.34 -12.54
N THR A 19 -17.46 4.86 -11.68
CA THR A 19 -17.73 6.29 -11.50
C THR A 19 -17.95 6.60 -10.03
N GLY A 20 -17.86 7.89 -9.62
CA GLY A 20 -18.10 8.32 -8.26
C GLY A 20 -16.82 8.71 -7.51
N THR A 21 -16.79 8.54 -6.18
CA THR A 21 -15.64 8.93 -5.36
C THR A 21 -14.39 8.14 -5.74
N PRO A 22 -13.24 8.80 -5.99
CA PRO A 22 -12.06 8.11 -6.47
C PRO A 22 -11.39 7.25 -5.39
N VAL A 23 -10.96 6.06 -5.80
CA VAL A 23 -10.11 5.15 -5.03
C VAL A 23 -8.89 4.82 -5.89
N VAL A 24 -7.69 5.15 -5.41
CA VAL A 24 -6.43 4.95 -6.14
C VAL A 24 -5.63 3.85 -5.47
N PHE A 25 -5.17 2.89 -6.25
CA PHE A 25 -4.47 1.70 -5.79
C PHE A 25 -3.01 1.69 -6.22
N SER A 26 -2.11 1.52 -5.25
CA SER A 26 -0.67 1.33 -5.44
C SER A 26 -0.29 -0.12 -5.11
N HIS A 27 0.25 -0.83 -6.10
CA HIS A 27 0.56 -2.26 -5.99
C HIS A 27 1.84 -2.57 -5.21
N GLY A 28 1.97 -3.81 -4.72
CA GLY A 28 3.19 -4.35 -4.12
C GLY A 28 4.24 -4.75 -5.17
N TRP A 29 5.48 -4.96 -4.73
CA TRP A 29 6.53 -5.54 -5.56
C TRP A 29 6.39 -7.07 -5.66
N PRO A 30 6.64 -7.70 -6.80
CA PRO A 30 6.95 -7.18 -8.14
C PRO A 30 5.70 -7.05 -9.04
N LEU A 31 4.54 -6.79 -8.47
CA LEU A 31 3.23 -6.80 -9.12
C LEU A 31 3.01 -5.56 -10.03
N ASN A 32 1.79 -5.44 -10.54
CA ASN A 32 1.29 -4.30 -11.29
C ASN A 32 -0.20 -4.03 -10.95
N ALA A 33 -0.88 -3.18 -11.70
CA ALA A 33 -2.28 -2.81 -11.45
C ALA A 33 -3.26 -4.00 -11.50
N ASP A 34 -2.90 -5.10 -12.17
CA ASP A 34 -3.77 -6.28 -12.30
C ASP A 34 -3.98 -6.99 -10.96
N ALA A 35 -3.07 -6.80 -10.00
CA ALA A 35 -3.21 -7.31 -8.63
C ALA A 35 -4.45 -6.76 -7.90
N TRP A 36 -5.05 -5.68 -8.39
CA TRP A 36 -6.18 -5.02 -7.76
C TRP A 36 -7.53 -5.27 -8.44
N GLU A 37 -7.58 -6.04 -9.53
CA GLU A 37 -8.80 -6.21 -10.34
C GLU A 37 -10.00 -6.69 -9.54
N SER A 38 -9.81 -7.64 -8.62
CA SER A 38 -10.90 -8.12 -7.75
C SER A 38 -11.48 -7.02 -6.87
N GLN A 39 -10.65 -6.15 -6.29
CA GLN A 39 -11.07 -5.02 -5.47
C GLN A 39 -11.70 -3.93 -6.33
N MET A 40 -11.12 -3.66 -7.50
CA MET A 40 -11.63 -2.66 -8.45
C MET A 40 -13.03 -3.01 -8.95
N VAL A 41 -13.25 -4.25 -9.41
CA VAL A 41 -14.57 -4.71 -9.85
C VAL A 41 -15.59 -4.57 -8.72
N TYR A 42 -15.25 -5.04 -7.51
CA TYR A 42 -16.15 -4.97 -6.37
C TYR A 42 -16.52 -3.53 -6.00
N LEU A 43 -15.53 -2.64 -5.86
CA LEU A 43 -15.76 -1.25 -5.47
C LEU A 43 -16.41 -0.42 -6.57
N ALA A 44 -16.04 -0.65 -7.84
CA ALA A 44 -16.70 0.00 -8.98
C ALA A 44 -18.19 -0.37 -9.07
N SER A 45 -18.54 -1.64 -8.81
CA SER A 45 -19.93 -2.10 -8.72
C SER A 45 -20.68 -1.51 -7.52
N ASN A 46 -19.97 -0.93 -6.55
CA ASN A 46 -20.55 -0.23 -5.39
C ASN A 46 -20.44 1.30 -5.49
N GLY A 47 -20.26 1.86 -6.69
CA GLY A 47 -20.35 3.30 -6.96
C GLY A 47 -19.06 4.09 -6.69
N TYR A 48 -17.90 3.45 -6.78
CA TYR A 48 -16.59 4.13 -6.69
C TYR A 48 -15.90 4.17 -8.06
N ARG A 49 -15.13 5.23 -8.32
CA ARG A 49 -14.21 5.28 -9.45
C ARG A 49 -12.86 4.72 -9.00
N CYS A 50 -12.47 3.57 -9.54
CA CYS A 50 -11.29 2.82 -9.15
C CYS A 50 -10.16 3.03 -10.15
N ILE A 51 -9.03 3.58 -9.70
CA ILE A 51 -7.85 3.83 -10.51
C ILE A 51 -6.70 2.98 -9.95
N ALA A 52 -6.08 2.12 -10.77
CA ALA A 52 -4.89 1.38 -10.40
C ALA A 52 -3.80 1.61 -11.46
N HIS A 53 -2.62 2.04 -11.03
CA HIS A 53 -1.51 2.30 -11.94
C HIS A 53 -0.45 1.21 -11.85
N ASP A 54 0.28 1.01 -12.94
CA ASP A 54 1.54 0.29 -12.93
C ASP A 54 2.63 1.30 -12.54
N ARG A 55 3.32 1.06 -11.42
CA ARG A 55 4.48 1.90 -11.02
C ARG A 55 5.51 1.93 -12.15
N ARG A 56 6.25 3.05 -12.31
CA ARG A 56 7.38 3.06 -13.26
C ARG A 56 8.25 1.82 -13.10
N GLY A 57 8.71 1.28 -14.20
CA GLY A 57 9.52 0.06 -14.22
C GLY A 57 8.75 -1.24 -14.02
N HIS A 58 7.43 -1.19 -13.79
CA HIS A 58 6.58 -2.36 -13.58
C HIS A 58 5.49 -2.43 -14.66
N GLY A 59 5.02 -3.64 -14.95
CA GLY A 59 3.89 -3.88 -15.85
C GLY A 59 4.05 -3.20 -17.22
N ARG A 60 3.06 -2.36 -17.55
CA ARG A 60 2.94 -1.66 -18.85
C ARG A 60 3.51 -0.24 -18.83
N SER A 61 4.00 0.23 -17.67
CA SER A 61 4.66 1.53 -17.57
C SER A 61 6.06 1.50 -18.16
N SER A 62 6.60 2.68 -18.52
CA SER A 62 7.98 2.81 -18.99
C SER A 62 8.97 2.26 -17.99
N GLN A 63 10.08 1.73 -18.49
CA GLN A 63 11.17 1.13 -17.71
C GLN A 63 12.41 2.06 -17.74
N PRO A 64 12.39 3.23 -17.06
CA PRO A 64 13.52 4.15 -17.06
C PRO A 64 14.69 3.58 -16.27
N TRP A 65 15.91 3.93 -16.66
CA TRP A 65 17.11 3.48 -15.96
C TRP A 65 17.23 4.06 -14.55
N ASN A 66 16.77 5.31 -14.33
CA ASN A 66 16.82 6.02 -13.04
C ASN A 66 15.43 6.27 -12.46
N GLY A 67 15.37 6.76 -11.23
CA GLY A 67 14.12 7.14 -10.57
C GLY A 67 13.37 5.94 -9.97
N ASN A 68 14.08 4.86 -9.66
CA ASN A 68 13.49 3.67 -9.03
C ASN A 68 13.58 3.76 -7.50
N ASP A 69 13.07 4.86 -6.93
CA ASP A 69 13.08 5.17 -5.51
C ASP A 69 11.71 5.69 -5.04
N MET A 70 11.47 5.69 -3.72
CA MET A 70 10.17 6.04 -3.16
C MET A 70 9.77 7.49 -3.37
N ASP A 71 10.72 8.42 -3.44
CA ASP A 71 10.42 9.83 -3.69
C ASP A 71 9.84 9.99 -5.09
N THR A 72 10.49 9.39 -6.07
CA THR A 72 10.05 9.41 -7.46
C THR A 72 8.72 8.67 -7.65
N TYR A 73 8.51 7.52 -7.00
CA TYR A 73 7.22 6.81 -7.06
C TYR A 73 6.07 7.66 -6.48
N ALA A 74 6.31 8.37 -5.38
CA ALA A 74 5.33 9.27 -4.79
C ALA A 74 5.04 10.49 -5.69
N ASP A 75 6.06 11.01 -6.37
CA ASP A 75 5.91 12.11 -7.31
C ASP A 75 5.10 11.67 -8.55
N ASP A 76 5.33 10.47 -9.10
CA ASP A 76 4.50 9.88 -10.16
C ASP A 76 3.04 9.73 -9.75
N LEU A 77 2.79 9.24 -8.53
CA LEU A 77 1.44 9.12 -7.98
C LEU A 77 0.77 10.50 -7.85
N SER A 78 1.53 11.53 -7.46
CA SER A 78 1.03 12.91 -7.40
C SER A 78 0.65 13.42 -8.79
N GLU A 79 1.48 13.20 -9.79
CA GLU A 79 1.19 13.60 -11.16
C GLU A 79 -0.03 12.86 -11.73
N LEU A 80 -0.19 11.57 -11.43
CA LEU A 80 -1.40 10.82 -11.80
C LEU A 80 -2.66 11.44 -11.19
N ILE A 81 -2.64 11.73 -9.88
CA ILE A 81 -3.76 12.33 -9.16
C ILE A 81 -4.10 13.72 -9.70
N GLU A 82 -3.08 14.53 -10.04
CA GLU A 82 -3.25 15.87 -10.59
C GLU A 82 -3.80 15.82 -12.02
N MET A 83 -3.22 15.01 -12.90
CA MET A 83 -3.63 14.91 -14.31
C MET A 83 -5.05 14.37 -14.49
N LEU A 84 -5.49 13.48 -13.59
CA LEU A 84 -6.87 12.97 -13.57
C LEU A 84 -7.83 13.85 -12.76
N ASP A 85 -7.34 14.97 -12.22
CA ASP A 85 -8.05 15.91 -11.34
C ASP A 85 -8.82 15.23 -10.21
N LEU A 86 -8.18 14.24 -9.56
CA LEU A 86 -8.82 13.50 -8.48
C LEU A 86 -8.86 14.36 -7.21
N THR A 87 -10.03 14.44 -6.59
CA THR A 87 -10.25 15.16 -5.33
C THR A 87 -11.04 14.29 -4.35
N GLY A 88 -10.74 14.39 -3.06
CA GLY A 88 -11.38 13.55 -2.05
C GLY A 88 -11.07 12.06 -2.21
N ALA A 89 -9.94 11.72 -2.83
CA ALA A 89 -9.54 10.35 -3.14
C ALA A 89 -9.21 9.55 -1.88
N THR A 90 -9.44 8.24 -1.94
CA THR A 90 -8.85 7.29 -0.99
C THR A 90 -7.64 6.63 -1.64
N LEU A 91 -6.49 6.70 -0.98
CA LEU A 91 -5.30 5.97 -1.42
C LEU A 91 -5.23 4.61 -0.73
N ILE A 92 -5.02 3.55 -1.50
CA ILE A 92 -4.87 2.17 -1.00
C ILE A 92 -3.53 1.63 -1.49
N GLY A 93 -2.62 1.33 -0.57
CA GLY A 93 -1.31 0.79 -0.90
C GLY A 93 -1.06 -0.58 -0.27
N HIS A 94 -0.62 -1.54 -1.09
CA HIS A 94 -0.19 -2.87 -0.64
C HIS A 94 1.34 -2.96 -0.62
N SER A 95 1.91 -3.45 0.49
CA SER A 95 3.34 -3.73 0.58
C SER A 95 4.19 -2.49 0.24
N THR A 96 5.01 -2.56 -0.81
CA THR A 96 5.74 -1.42 -1.41
C THR A 96 4.82 -0.25 -1.74
N GLY A 97 3.61 -0.52 -2.27
CA GLY A 97 2.61 0.50 -2.54
C GLY A 97 2.11 1.22 -1.29
N GLY A 98 2.14 0.56 -0.13
CA GLY A 98 1.89 1.24 1.16
C GLY A 98 3.00 2.22 1.53
N GLY A 99 4.24 1.93 1.18
CA GLY A 99 5.37 2.87 1.28
C GLY A 99 5.19 4.06 0.33
N GLU A 100 4.77 3.82 -0.91
CA GLU A 100 4.47 4.86 -1.90
C GLU A 100 3.35 5.80 -1.42
N VAL A 101 2.24 5.27 -0.89
CA VAL A 101 1.16 6.06 -0.29
C VAL A 101 1.67 6.87 0.91
N ALA A 102 2.50 6.28 1.76
CA ALA A 102 3.08 6.98 2.90
C ALA A 102 3.97 8.13 2.45
N ARG A 103 4.88 7.89 1.50
CA ARG A 103 5.77 8.90 0.95
C ARG A 103 5.00 10.00 0.20
N TYR A 104 3.93 9.64 -0.53
CA TYR A 104 3.04 10.63 -1.15
C TYR A 104 2.47 11.59 -0.09
N ILE A 105 1.88 11.08 0.99
CA ILE A 105 1.30 11.93 2.04
C ILE A 105 2.39 12.77 2.72
N GLY A 106 3.57 12.20 2.98
CA GLY A 106 4.69 12.93 3.57
C GLY A 106 5.20 14.09 2.73
N ARG A 107 5.22 13.93 1.40
CA ARG A 107 5.76 14.93 0.45
C ARG A 107 4.72 15.91 -0.07
N HIS A 108 3.53 15.42 -0.41
CA HIS A 108 2.48 16.18 -1.11
C HIS A 108 1.29 16.53 -0.21
N GLY A 109 1.22 15.97 0.99
CA GLY A 109 0.12 16.20 1.93
C GLY A 109 -1.18 15.54 1.50
N THR A 110 -2.29 15.96 2.13
CA THR A 110 -3.60 15.32 2.00
C THR A 110 -4.66 16.20 1.36
N LYS A 111 -4.29 17.34 0.74
CA LYS A 111 -5.26 18.30 0.17
C LYS A 111 -6.26 17.64 -0.79
N ARG A 112 -5.83 16.66 -1.58
CA ARG A 112 -6.66 15.91 -2.54
C ARG A 112 -7.17 14.57 -1.98
N ILE A 113 -6.77 14.20 -0.76
CA ILE A 113 -6.97 12.88 -0.17
C ILE A 113 -7.96 12.97 1.00
N ALA A 114 -8.95 12.09 1.01
CA ALA A 114 -9.92 11.98 2.10
C ALA A 114 -9.60 10.85 3.08
N LYS A 115 -8.99 9.76 2.63
CA LYS A 115 -8.70 8.57 3.42
C LYS A 115 -7.44 7.86 2.90
N ALA A 116 -6.82 7.03 3.76
CA ALA A 116 -5.71 6.16 3.37
C ALA A 116 -5.91 4.73 3.88
N VAL A 117 -5.40 3.75 3.13
CA VAL A 117 -5.36 2.33 3.52
C VAL A 117 -3.95 1.80 3.29
N LEU A 118 -3.36 1.24 4.32
CA LEU A 118 -2.06 0.57 4.28
C LEU A 118 -2.26 -0.92 4.53
N MET A 119 -2.04 -1.75 3.51
CA MET A 119 -2.27 -3.20 3.55
C MET A 119 -0.95 -3.96 3.43
N GLY A 120 -0.58 -4.75 4.44
CA GLY A 120 0.71 -5.47 4.44
C GLY A 120 1.90 -4.55 4.14
N SER A 121 1.79 -3.28 4.53
CA SER A 121 2.70 -2.20 4.13
C SER A 121 4.10 -2.37 4.70
N VAL A 122 5.11 -1.98 3.93
CA VAL A 122 6.53 -1.98 4.33
C VAL A 122 6.88 -0.91 5.39
N THR A 123 5.90 -0.09 5.77
CA THR A 123 6.08 0.99 6.75
C THR A 123 6.12 0.50 8.19
N PRO A 124 6.84 1.18 9.12
CA PRO A 124 7.59 2.41 8.94
C PRO A 124 8.98 2.21 8.34
N LEU A 125 9.61 1.06 8.48
CA LEU A 125 10.93 0.74 7.96
C LEU A 125 11.14 -0.78 8.01
N MET A 126 11.56 -1.38 6.89
CA MET A 126 11.84 -2.81 6.85
C MET A 126 13.23 -3.15 7.38
N LEU A 127 14.23 -2.32 7.06
CA LEU A 127 15.63 -2.56 7.45
C LEU A 127 15.82 -2.48 8.96
N LYS A 128 16.56 -3.45 9.51
CA LYS A 128 17.04 -3.41 10.89
C LYS A 128 18.12 -2.34 11.02
N THR A 129 17.90 -1.40 11.93
CA THR A 129 18.83 -0.34 12.34
C THR A 129 18.77 -0.17 13.85
N ASP A 130 19.63 0.66 14.43
CA ASP A 130 19.55 0.99 15.85
C ASP A 130 18.19 1.62 16.22
N ALA A 131 17.64 2.45 15.32
CA ALA A 131 16.30 3.04 15.48
C ALA A 131 15.17 2.04 15.16
N ASN A 132 15.46 0.92 14.49
CA ASN A 132 14.52 -0.14 14.14
C ASN A 132 15.07 -1.54 14.48
N PRO A 133 15.25 -1.88 15.76
CA PRO A 133 15.84 -3.17 16.16
C PRO A 133 14.97 -4.39 15.75
N GLY A 134 13.66 -4.19 15.53
CA GLY A 134 12.73 -5.21 15.07
C GLY A 134 12.67 -5.40 13.55
N GLY A 135 13.45 -4.63 12.78
CA GLY A 135 13.54 -4.78 11.32
C GLY A 135 14.31 -6.03 10.87
N LEU A 136 14.29 -6.28 9.57
CA LEU A 136 14.99 -7.39 8.95
C LEU A 136 16.46 -7.02 8.68
N PRO A 137 17.41 -7.94 8.89
CA PRO A 137 18.82 -7.69 8.56
C PRO A 137 19.02 -7.43 7.07
N ILE A 138 20.00 -6.58 6.69
CA ILE A 138 20.30 -6.25 5.29
C ILE A 138 20.53 -7.50 4.43
N LYS A 139 21.12 -8.55 4.99
CA LYS A 139 21.36 -9.81 4.29
C LYS A 139 20.10 -10.46 3.70
N VAL A 140 18.91 -10.19 4.28
CA VAL A 140 17.63 -10.68 3.73
C VAL A 140 17.37 -10.01 2.38
N PHE A 141 17.56 -8.70 2.31
CA PHE A 141 17.35 -7.92 1.08
C PHE A 141 18.44 -8.18 0.05
N ASP A 142 19.67 -8.41 0.48
CA ASP A 142 20.78 -8.82 -0.41
C ASP A 142 20.54 -10.21 -1.03
N ALA A 143 19.93 -11.13 -0.28
CA ALA A 143 19.50 -12.42 -0.84
C ALA A 143 18.42 -12.26 -1.91
N ILE A 144 17.46 -11.34 -1.71
CA ILE A 144 16.44 -10.99 -2.73
C ILE A 144 17.13 -10.42 -3.98
N ARG A 145 18.06 -9.45 -3.83
CA ARG A 145 18.83 -8.89 -4.95
C ARG A 145 19.61 -9.95 -5.70
N THR A 146 20.28 -10.85 -4.97
CA THR A 146 21.03 -11.96 -5.56
C THR A 146 20.12 -12.91 -6.33
N GLY A 147 18.97 -13.29 -5.78
CA GLY A 147 18.01 -14.15 -6.45
C GLY A 147 17.44 -13.53 -7.74
N VAL A 148 17.06 -12.26 -7.67
CA VAL A 148 16.57 -11.52 -8.86
C VAL A 148 17.64 -11.38 -9.93
N ALA A 149 18.88 -11.13 -9.55
CA ALA A 149 19.99 -11.01 -10.51
C ALA A 149 20.40 -12.35 -11.13
N ALA A 150 20.30 -13.45 -10.39
CA ALA A 150 20.70 -14.78 -10.86
C ALA A 150 19.65 -15.43 -11.78
N ASP A 151 18.41 -15.52 -11.34
CA ASP A 151 17.27 -16.05 -12.10
C ASP A 151 15.97 -15.45 -11.57
N ARG A 152 15.59 -14.29 -12.11
CA ARG A 152 14.37 -13.60 -11.75
C ARG A 152 13.13 -14.46 -11.91
N SER A 153 13.08 -15.25 -12.96
CA SER A 153 11.91 -16.07 -13.28
C SER A 153 11.66 -17.14 -12.22
N GLN A 154 12.69 -17.91 -11.85
CA GLN A 154 12.55 -18.91 -10.80
C GLN A 154 12.34 -18.25 -9.43
N PHE A 155 13.07 -17.16 -9.15
CA PHE A 155 12.93 -16.43 -7.90
C PHE A 155 11.47 -15.98 -7.64
N PHE A 156 10.77 -15.43 -8.65
CA PHE A 156 9.36 -15.01 -8.48
C PHE A 156 8.41 -16.20 -8.32
N LYS A 157 8.67 -17.34 -8.96
CA LYS A 157 7.89 -18.56 -8.72
C LYS A 157 8.05 -19.05 -7.28
N ASP A 158 9.26 -19.03 -6.76
CA ASP A 158 9.54 -19.44 -5.39
C ASP A 158 8.96 -18.45 -4.37
N LEU A 159 9.06 -17.15 -4.65
CA LEU A 159 8.50 -16.10 -3.80
C LEU A 159 6.98 -16.16 -3.70
N ALA A 160 6.28 -16.57 -4.75
CA ALA A 160 4.82 -16.74 -4.73
C ALA A 160 4.36 -17.73 -3.63
N MET A 161 5.20 -18.70 -3.26
CA MET A 161 4.86 -19.69 -2.23
C MET A 161 4.65 -19.05 -0.84
N PRO A 162 5.65 -18.38 -0.22
CA PRO A 162 5.45 -17.70 1.04
C PRO A 162 4.56 -16.44 0.91
N PHE A 163 4.54 -15.77 -0.26
CA PHE A 163 3.71 -14.59 -0.49
C PHE A 163 2.22 -14.87 -0.28
N TYR A 164 1.74 -15.98 -0.81
CA TYR A 164 0.35 -16.43 -0.63
C TYR A 164 0.18 -17.46 0.50
N GLY A 165 1.25 -17.82 1.21
CA GLY A 165 1.20 -18.85 2.25
C GLY A 165 0.97 -20.27 1.69
N ALA A 166 1.23 -20.48 0.40
CA ALA A 166 1.05 -21.77 -0.27
C ALA A 166 2.00 -22.87 0.23
N ASN A 167 3.07 -22.48 0.93
CA ASN A 167 4.03 -23.37 1.60
C ASN A 167 3.54 -23.90 2.96
N ARG A 168 2.31 -23.55 3.38
CA ARG A 168 1.76 -23.97 4.68
C ARG A 168 0.91 -25.25 4.54
N PRO A 169 0.88 -26.10 5.55
CA PRO A 169 -0.02 -27.27 5.56
C PRO A 169 -1.48 -26.84 5.37
N GLY A 170 -2.19 -27.49 4.47
CA GLY A 170 -3.60 -27.23 4.20
C GLY A 170 -3.90 -25.96 3.39
N ALA A 171 -2.89 -25.27 2.89
CA ALA A 171 -3.09 -24.09 2.05
C ALA A 171 -3.91 -24.40 0.77
N LYS A 172 -4.88 -23.54 0.47
CA LYS A 172 -5.75 -23.68 -0.72
C LYS A 172 -5.50 -22.52 -1.70
N VAL A 173 -4.26 -22.37 -2.14
CA VAL A 173 -3.89 -21.36 -3.13
C VAL A 173 -3.74 -22.05 -4.49
N SER A 174 -4.53 -21.62 -5.47
CA SER A 174 -4.50 -22.24 -6.81
C SER A 174 -3.16 -21.98 -7.52
N GLN A 175 -2.81 -22.85 -8.45
CA GLN A 175 -1.66 -22.63 -9.32
C GLN A 175 -1.84 -21.34 -10.12
N GLY A 176 -3.07 -21.05 -10.61
CA GLY A 176 -3.34 -19.84 -11.39
C GLY A 176 -3.04 -18.54 -10.65
N VAL A 177 -3.30 -18.44 -9.33
CA VAL A 177 -2.93 -17.27 -8.52
C VAL A 177 -1.40 -17.12 -8.46
N ARG A 178 -0.67 -18.21 -8.30
CA ARG A 178 0.81 -18.21 -8.26
C ARG A 178 1.42 -17.87 -9.63
N ASP A 179 0.81 -18.38 -10.69
CA ASP A 179 1.25 -18.09 -12.06
C ASP A 179 0.95 -16.62 -12.44
N ALA A 180 -0.17 -16.06 -11.99
CA ALA A 180 -0.48 -14.64 -12.17
C ALA A 180 0.53 -13.73 -11.45
N PHE A 181 0.97 -14.09 -10.24
CA PHE A 181 2.05 -13.39 -9.54
C PHE A 181 3.35 -13.38 -10.37
N TRP A 182 3.79 -14.56 -10.79
CA TRP A 182 4.98 -14.70 -11.62
C TRP A 182 4.86 -13.92 -12.92
N PHE A 183 3.71 -14.01 -13.60
CA PHE A 183 3.47 -13.32 -14.87
C PHE A 183 3.56 -11.80 -14.71
N GLN A 184 2.95 -11.25 -13.65
CA GLN A 184 3.03 -9.82 -13.36
C GLN A 184 4.49 -9.39 -13.09
N GLY A 185 5.24 -10.13 -12.28
CA GLY A 185 6.64 -9.85 -12.02
C GLY A 185 7.51 -9.90 -13.28
N MET A 186 7.24 -10.81 -14.20
CA MET A 186 8.00 -10.89 -15.45
C MET A 186 7.73 -9.75 -16.44
N GLN A 187 6.68 -8.96 -16.25
CA GLN A 187 6.38 -7.79 -17.07
C GLN A 187 7.22 -6.56 -16.69
N GLY A 188 7.76 -6.50 -15.49
CA GLY A 188 8.61 -5.40 -15.04
C GLY A 188 10.02 -5.44 -15.64
N GLY A 189 10.73 -4.31 -15.60
CA GLY A 189 12.13 -4.22 -15.99
C GLY A 189 13.04 -4.80 -14.91
N LEU A 190 13.98 -5.66 -15.29
CA LEU A 190 14.92 -6.28 -14.33
C LEU A 190 15.61 -5.25 -13.44
N LYS A 191 16.16 -4.19 -14.04
CA LYS A 191 16.85 -3.10 -13.33
C LYS A 191 15.90 -2.37 -12.36
N ASN A 192 14.67 -2.08 -12.80
CA ASN A 192 13.69 -1.34 -12.04
C ASN A 192 13.22 -2.14 -10.82
N GLU A 193 12.96 -3.42 -11.00
CA GLU A 193 12.58 -4.31 -9.90
C GLU A 193 13.72 -4.54 -8.92
N PHE A 194 14.96 -4.65 -9.42
CA PHE A 194 16.16 -4.77 -8.59
C PHE A 194 16.37 -3.52 -7.72
N ASP A 195 16.29 -2.33 -8.30
CA ASP A 195 16.43 -1.07 -7.55
C ASP A 195 15.28 -0.86 -6.54
N CYS A 196 14.06 -1.28 -6.91
CA CYS A 196 12.90 -1.19 -6.04
C CYS A 196 13.09 -1.94 -4.71
N ILE A 197 13.97 -2.98 -4.68
CA ILE A 197 14.31 -3.68 -3.43
C ILE A 197 14.89 -2.71 -2.40
N LYS A 198 15.78 -1.80 -2.82
CA LYS A 198 16.30 -0.76 -1.96
C LYS A 198 15.20 0.22 -1.53
N ALA A 199 14.36 0.63 -2.47
CA ALA A 199 13.28 1.56 -2.21
C ALA A 199 12.33 1.06 -1.11
N PHE A 200 11.87 -0.19 -1.15
CA PHE A 200 10.93 -0.70 -0.15
C PHE A 200 11.60 -1.15 1.16
N SER A 201 12.89 -1.50 1.13
CA SER A 201 13.55 -2.05 2.31
C SER A 201 14.30 -1.03 3.16
N GLU A 202 14.88 -0.01 2.54
CA GLU A 202 15.81 0.93 3.19
C GLU A 202 15.21 2.32 3.40
N THR A 203 14.05 2.64 2.81
CA THR A 203 13.38 3.93 3.02
C THR A 203 12.71 3.97 4.40
N ASP A 204 13.01 5.00 5.18
CA ASP A 204 12.34 5.29 6.45
C ASP A 204 11.12 6.19 6.21
N PHE A 205 9.95 5.66 6.51
CA PHE A 205 8.65 6.33 6.39
C PHE A 205 8.14 6.86 7.75
N THR A 206 8.97 6.87 8.79
CA THR A 206 8.55 7.25 10.15
C THR A 206 7.97 8.66 10.18
N GLN A 207 8.59 9.61 9.50
CA GLN A 207 8.10 11.00 9.46
C GLN A 207 6.88 11.14 8.56
N ASP A 208 6.84 10.38 7.44
CA ASP A 208 5.68 10.36 6.55
C ASP A 208 4.43 9.90 7.28
N LEU A 209 4.50 8.82 8.06
CA LEU A 209 3.38 8.30 8.85
C LEU A 209 2.87 9.29 9.91
N LYS A 210 3.76 10.08 10.52
CA LYS A 210 3.38 11.13 11.49
C LYS A 210 2.62 12.28 10.85
N SER A 211 2.80 12.51 9.53
CA SER A 211 2.10 13.56 8.80
C SER A 211 0.67 13.20 8.36
N PHE A 212 0.25 11.94 8.55
CA PHE A 212 -1.11 11.51 8.23
C PHE A 212 -2.14 12.23 9.11
N ASP A 213 -3.00 13.01 8.50
CA ASP A 213 -4.08 13.77 9.16
C ASP A 213 -5.49 13.29 8.71
N VAL A 214 -5.58 12.34 7.80
CA VAL A 214 -6.82 11.71 7.32
C VAL A 214 -7.11 10.39 8.04
N PRO A 215 -8.38 9.94 8.09
CA PRO A 215 -8.72 8.60 8.56
C PRO A 215 -7.93 7.53 7.82
N THR A 216 -7.27 6.64 8.57
CA THR A 216 -6.40 5.62 8.00
C THR A 216 -6.80 4.23 8.48
N LEU A 217 -6.91 3.28 7.56
CA LEU A 217 -7.11 1.88 7.86
C LEU A 217 -5.80 1.12 7.60
N ILE A 218 -5.30 0.41 8.61
CA ILE A 218 -4.15 -0.47 8.48
C ILE A 218 -4.67 -1.91 8.52
N LEU A 219 -4.38 -2.69 7.47
CA LEU A 219 -4.76 -4.09 7.32
C LEU A 219 -3.51 -4.96 7.26
N HIS A 220 -3.44 -6.03 8.04
CA HIS A 220 -2.27 -6.90 8.02
C HIS A 220 -2.63 -8.33 8.43
N GLY A 221 -2.04 -9.31 7.75
CA GLY A 221 -2.09 -10.70 8.15
C GLY A 221 -1.05 -11.01 9.23
N ASP A 222 -1.43 -11.61 10.34
CA ASP A 222 -0.45 -12.01 11.37
C ASP A 222 0.39 -13.23 10.98
N GLY A 223 -0.01 -13.89 9.88
CA GLY A 223 0.76 -14.94 9.23
C GLY A 223 1.61 -14.46 8.04
N ASP A 224 1.83 -13.16 7.86
CA ASP A 224 2.64 -12.61 6.78
C ASP A 224 4.12 -13.01 6.94
N GLN A 225 4.63 -13.75 5.94
CA GLN A 225 6.02 -14.24 5.90
C GLN A 225 6.96 -13.28 5.14
N ILE A 226 6.41 -12.25 4.49
CA ILE A 226 7.17 -11.28 3.67
C ILE A 226 7.43 -10.01 4.48
N VAL A 227 6.37 -9.45 5.07
CA VAL A 227 6.42 -8.25 5.90
C VAL A 227 5.92 -8.60 7.30
N PRO A 228 6.81 -8.89 8.26
CA PRO A 228 6.39 -9.28 9.61
C PRO A 228 5.55 -8.18 10.27
N ILE A 229 4.35 -8.54 10.74
CA ILE A 229 3.40 -7.58 11.35
C ILE A 229 4.01 -6.78 12.50
N GLY A 230 4.90 -7.41 13.28
CA GLY A 230 5.58 -6.78 14.42
C GLY A 230 6.54 -5.65 14.02
N ALA A 231 7.18 -5.77 12.86
CA ALA A 231 8.08 -4.75 12.32
C ALA A 231 7.32 -3.65 11.55
N ALA A 232 6.09 -3.92 11.12
CA ALA A 232 5.30 -3.08 10.21
C ALA A 232 4.04 -2.53 10.87
N ALA A 233 2.89 -3.19 10.71
CA ALA A 233 1.57 -2.64 11.09
C ALA A 233 1.45 -2.29 12.57
N LEU A 234 2.01 -3.12 13.48
CA LEU A 234 1.98 -2.86 14.93
C LEU A 234 2.80 -1.63 15.34
N ARG A 235 3.73 -1.19 14.49
CA ARG A 235 4.49 0.06 14.67
C ARG A 235 3.82 1.22 13.96
N SER A 236 3.36 1.02 12.73
CA SER A 236 2.70 2.06 11.92
C SER A 236 1.46 2.61 12.62
N VAL A 237 0.64 1.76 13.26
CA VAL A 237 -0.57 2.21 13.97
C VAL A 237 -0.28 3.14 15.14
N LYS A 238 0.93 3.07 15.73
CA LYS A 238 1.35 3.98 16.81
C LYS A 238 1.79 5.35 16.30
N LEU A 239 2.17 5.45 15.04
CA LEU A 239 2.66 6.68 14.40
C LEU A 239 1.54 7.49 13.75
N VAL A 240 0.54 6.81 13.19
CA VAL A 240 -0.59 7.44 12.50
C VAL A 240 -1.71 7.79 13.50
N ARG A 241 -2.02 9.07 13.66
CA ARG A 241 -2.95 9.57 14.71
C ARG A 241 -4.38 9.03 14.61
N ASN A 242 -4.88 8.84 13.40
CA ASN A 242 -6.27 8.45 13.12
C ASN A 242 -6.36 7.06 12.48
N ALA A 243 -5.44 6.15 12.89
CA ALA A 243 -5.42 4.81 12.36
C ALA A 243 -6.37 3.86 13.10
N THR A 244 -6.97 2.96 12.33
CA THR A 244 -7.62 1.74 12.82
C THR A 244 -6.85 0.55 12.28
N LEU A 245 -6.41 -0.35 13.15
CA LEU A 245 -5.75 -1.59 12.75
C LEU A 245 -6.77 -2.74 12.71
N LYS A 246 -6.77 -3.49 11.60
CA LYS A 246 -7.47 -4.77 11.48
C LYS A 246 -6.45 -5.87 11.19
N ILE A 247 -6.37 -6.84 12.07
CA ILE A 247 -5.53 -8.03 11.90
C ILE A 247 -6.36 -9.14 11.25
N TYR A 248 -5.77 -9.81 10.27
CA TYR A 248 -6.34 -10.97 9.59
C TYR A 248 -5.64 -12.22 10.10
N PRO A 249 -6.29 -12.99 11.02
CA PRO A 249 -5.67 -14.15 11.64
C PRO A 249 -5.24 -15.19 10.60
N GLY A 250 -3.97 -15.60 10.66
CA GLY A 250 -3.37 -16.57 9.75
C GLY A 250 -3.16 -16.09 8.32
N ALA A 251 -3.62 -14.89 7.95
CA ALA A 251 -3.53 -14.43 6.57
C ALA A 251 -2.07 -14.20 6.14
N PRO A 252 -1.71 -14.58 4.90
CA PRO A 252 -0.41 -14.31 4.32
C PRO A 252 -0.30 -12.89 3.77
N HIS A 253 0.84 -12.56 3.16
CA HIS A 253 1.09 -11.26 2.52
C HIS A 253 0.09 -10.96 1.38
N GLY A 254 -0.18 -11.95 0.53
CA GLY A 254 -1.12 -11.86 -0.59
C GLY A 254 -2.59 -11.97 -0.18
N LEU A 255 -2.99 -11.28 0.88
CA LEU A 255 -4.35 -11.35 1.41
C LEU A 255 -5.41 -10.76 0.46
N ALA A 256 -5.02 -9.96 -0.53
CA ALA A 256 -5.93 -9.43 -1.55
C ALA A 256 -6.58 -10.54 -2.38
N ASP A 257 -5.87 -11.64 -2.60
CA ASP A 257 -6.40 -12.82 -3.31
C ASP A 257 -6.93 -13.87 -2.33
N THR A 258 -6.17 -14.17 -1.28
CA THR A 258 -6.50 -15.28 -0.37
C THR A 258 -7.65 -14.96 0.57
N HIS A 259 -7.91 -13.69 0.85
CA HIS A 259 -8.97 -13.19 1.74
C HIS A 259 -9.83 -12.11 1.07
N LYS A 260 -9.97 -12.17 -0.27
CA LYS A 260 -10.58 -11.12 -1.09
C LYS A 260 -11.96 -10.67 -0.62
N ASP A 261 -12.86 -11.59 -0.28
CA ASP A 261 -14.24 -11.26 0.07
C ASP A 261 -14.31 -10.47 1.39
N ARG A 262 -13.53 -10.88 2.39
CA ARG A 262 -13.40 -10.15 3.64
C ARG A 262 -12.73 -8.80 3.43
N LEU A 263 -11.67 -8.74 2.64
CA LEU A 263 -10.98 -7.50 2.30
C LEU A 263 -11.92 -6.52 1.59
N ASN A 264 -12.64 -6.99 0.57
CA ASN A 264 -13.60 -6.18 -0.17
C ASN A 264 -14.67 -5.57 0.75
N SER A 265 -15.23 -6.38 1.66
CA SER A 265 -16.21 -5.93 2.65
C SER A 265 -15.62 -4.91 3.63
N ASP A 266 -14.40 -5.12 4.10
CA ASP A 266 -13.72 -4.21 5.01
C ASP A 266 -13.34 -2.88 4.36
N LEU A 267 -12.91 -2.91 3.09
CA LEU A 267 -12.66 -1.70 2.30
C LEU A 267 -13.95 -0.90 2.08
N LEU A 268 -15.03 -1.55 1.63
CA LEU A 268 -16.31 -0.89 1.43
C LEU A 268 -16.84 -0.26 2.73
N ALA A 269 -16.78 -1.00 3.83
CA ALA A 269 -17.19 -0.49 5.15
C ALA A 269 -16.37 0.71 5.62
N PHE A 270 -15.08 0.77 5.28
CA PHE A 270 -14.22 1.91 5.58
C PHE A 270 -14.53 3.10 4.68
N LEU A 271 -14.74 2.87 3.40
CA LEU A 271 -15.04 3.90 2.41
C LEU A 271 -16.38 4.60 2.68
N THR A 272 -17.42 3.83 3.08
CA THR A 272 -18.76 4.35 3.35
C THR A 272 -18.89 5.12 4.67
N LYS A 273 -17.93 4.98 5.62
CA LYS A 273 -17.97 5.73 6.89
C LYS A 273 -17.87 7.22 6.63
N ASP A 274 -18.90 7.97 7.06
CA ASP A 274 -18.96 9.43 6.90
C ASP A 274 -17.88 10.10 7.78
N VAL A 275 -16.94 10.79 7.17
CA VAL A 275 -15.83 11.50 7.85
C VAL A 275 -16.39 12.65 8.70
N ARG A 276 -17.53 13.24 8.32
CA ARG A 276 -18.18 14.36 9.04
C ARG A 276 -18.70 13.93 10.42
N ALA A 277 -19.16 12.69 10.57
CA ALA A 277 -19.65 12.17 11.84
C ALA A 277 -18.56 12.02 12.92
N LEU A 278 -17.32 11.78 12.52
CA LEU A 278 -16.16 11.66 13.43
C LEU A 278 -15.71 13.03 13.98
N CYS A 279 -15.80 14.08 13.17
CA CYS A 279 -15.44 15.44 13.57
C CYS A 279 -16.43 16.04 14.58
N HIS A 280 -17.74 15.74 14.45
CA HIS A 280 -18.77 16.21 15.39
C HIS A 280 -18.68 15.52 16.75
N ARG A 281 -18.37 14.23 16.82
CA ARG A 281 -18.16 13.51 18.09
C ARG A 281 -16.98 14.06 18.90
N ARG A 282 -15.88 14.49 18.25
CA ARG A 282 -14.73 15.09 18.94
C ARG A 282 -15.00 16.50 19.47
N LYS A 283 -15.80 17.32 18.78
CA LYS A 283 -16.20 18.63 19.27
C LYS A 283 -17.12 18.52 20.50
N SER A 284 -18.03 17.54 20.54
CA SER A 284 -18.92 17.32 21.67
C SER A 284 -18.23 16.78 22.92
N THR A 285 -17.20 15.94 22.77
CA THR A 285 -16.42 15.43 23.92
C THR A 285 -15.44 16.46 24.46
N SER A 286 -14.86 17.33 23.62
CA SER A 286 -14.00 18.44 24.04
C SER A 286 -14.80 19.53 24.79
N SER A 287 -16.05 19.78 24.37
CA SER A 287 -16.94 20.73 25.06
C SER A 287 -17.38 20.24 26.43
N LYS A 288 -17.68 18.93 26.59
CA LYS A 288 -18.02 18.35 27.89
C LYS A 288 -16.84 18.32 28.88
N ALA A 289 -15.61 18.12 28.40
CA ALA A 289 -14.41 18.14 29.23
C ALA A 289 -14.04 19.55 29.73
N ARG A 290 -14.43 20.61 29.04
CA ARG A 290 -14.24 22.02 29.50
C ARG A 290 -15.28 22.44 30.55
N LEU A 291 -16.52 21.94 30.47
CA LEU A 291 -17.59 22.25 31.43
C LEU A 291 -17.37 21.59 32.82
N THR A 292 -16.67 20.47 32.89
CA THR A 292 -16.39 19.78 34.16
C THR A 292 -15.16 20.33 34.91
N ARG A 293 -14.33 21.20 34.30
CA ARG A 293 -13.22 21.86 34.99
C ARG A 293 -13.54 23.26 35.53
N GLY A 294 -14.71 23.80 35.23
CA GLY A 294 -15.16 25.14 35.68
C GLY A 294 -15.85 25.19 37.05
N ASN A 295 -16.19 24.06 37.69
CA ASN A 295 -16.96 24.03 38.94
C ASN A 295 -16.19 23.46 40.16
N ARG A 296 -14.89 23.68 40.25
CA ARG A 296 -14.11 23.42 41.46
C ARG A 296 -13.19 24.62 41.75
N ALA A 297 -13.78 25.73 42.11
CA ALA A 297 -13.12 26.84 42.79
C ALA A 297 -14.21 27.77 43.40
N THR A 298 -14.71 27.41 44.53
CA THR A 298 -15.18 28.28 45.65
C THR A 298 -15.06 27.50 46.91
#